data_d860198edd364e1e1d22997b2135ac22
#
_entry.id   d860198edd364e1e1d22997b2135ac22
#
_cell.length_a   1.000
_cell.length_b   1.000
_cell.length_c   1.000
_cell.angle_alpha   90.00
_cell.angle_beta   90.00
_cell.angle_gamma   90.00
#
_symmetry.space_group_name_H-M   'P 1'
#
loop_
_entity.id
_entity.type
_entity.pdbx_description
1 polymer ?
#
loop_
_entity_poly.entity_id
_entity_poly.type
_entity_poly.pdbx_seq_one_letter_code
_entity_poly.pdbx_strand_id
1 'polypeptide(L)'
;MSDDNASRNPWPALWALIIGFFMLLVDTTIVSVANPAIKAALDPNTNNLDNVVWVTSAYLLSYAVPLLVAGRLGDAFGPKRVYLTGLAVFTLASLGCGLSTSLGMLIAMRAVQGIGAALMTPQSMALITRTFPPDRRGAAMGLWGATAGVATLVGPVAGGVLVDAFGWESIFFV
;
A
#
# COMPACT_ATOMS: atom_id res chain seq x y z
N MET A 1 -39.92 4.05 -8.92
CA MET A 1 -38.93 3.95 -7.82
C MET A 1 -37.58 4.14 -8.45
N SER A 2 -37.23 5.24 -8.35
CA SER A 2 -36.38 6.37 -8.80
C SER A 2 -34.96 5.99 -9.20
N ASP A 3 -34.65 6.42 -10.45
CA ASP A 3 -33.34 6.43 -11.14
C ASP A 3 -32.30 7.38 -10.52
N ASP A 4 -32.18 7.43 -9.20
CA ASP A 4 -31.23 8.33 -8.51
C ASP A 4 -29.77 7.85 -8.53
N ASN A 5 -29.47 6.73 -9.18
CA ASN A 5 -28.10 6.18 -9.24
C ASN A 5 -27.34 6.54 -10.54
N ALA A 6 -28.00 7.18 -11.50
CA ALA A 6 -27.40 7.49 -12.81
C ALA A 6 -26.58 8.79 -12.85
N SER A 7 -26.59 9.62 -11.78
CA SER A 7 -25.97 10.95 -11.81
C SER A 7 -24.71 11.14 -10.94
N ARG A 8 -24.25 10.10 -10.24
CA ARG A 8 -23.01 10.25 -9.45
C ARG A 8 -21.79 10.12 -10.36
N ASN A 9 -21.08 11.22 -10.53
CA ASN A 9 -19.81 11.26 -11.22
C ASN A 9 -18.84 10.20 -10.64
N PRO A 10 -18.36 9.19 -11.41
CA PRO A 10 -17.54 8.11 -10.90
C PRO A 10 -16.07 8.52 -10.65
N TRP A 11 -15.65 9.66 -11.17
CA TRP A 11 -14.25 10.10 -11.12
C TRP A 11 -13.71 10.36 -9.72
N PRO A 12 -14.45 10.96 -8.76
CA PRO A 12 -13.95 11.11 -7.40
C PRO A 12 -13.64 9.78 -6.70
N ALA A 13 -14.44 8.75 -6.96
CA ALA A 13 -14.16 7.41 -6.44
C ALA A 13 -12.89 6.82 -7.03
N LEU A 14 -12.65 7.04 -8.34
CA LEU A 14 -11.41 6.60 -8.99
C LEU A 14 -10.18 7.29 -8.38
N TRP A 15 -10.22 8.59 -8.15
CA TRP A 15 -9.10 9.32 -7.55
C TRP A 15 -8.78 8.82 -6.15
N ALA A 16 -9.80 8.51 -5.33
CA ALA A 16 -9.58 7.91 -4.01
C ALA A 16 -8.90 6.52 -4.11
N LEU A 17 -9.28 5.69 -5.08
CA LEU A 17 -8.67 4.40 -5.34
C LEU A 17 -7.23 4.52 -5.87
N ILE A 18 -6.98 5.50 -6.74
CA ILE A 18 -5.65 5.81 -7.28
C ILE A 18 -4.70 6.25 -6.17
N ILE A 19 -5.15 7.14 -5.29
CA ILE A 19 -4.35 7.59 -4.14
C ILE A 19 -3.98 6.41 -3.24
N GLY A 20 -4.95 5.57 -2.87
CA GLY A 20 -4.68 4.39 -2.06
C GLY A 20 -3.73 3.40 -2.74
N PHE A 21 -3.88 3.17 -4.04
CA PHE A 21 -2.98 2.32 -4.81
C PHE A 21 -1.57 2.93 -4.95
N PHE A 22 -1.49 4.23 -5.16
CA PHE A 22 -0.24 4.97 -5.19
C PHE A 22 0.53 4.83 -3.87
N MET A 23 -0.16 4.99 -2.73
CA MET A 23 0.44 4.78 -1.40
C MET A 23 1.05 3.37 -1.26
N LEU A 24 0.32 2.32 -1.68
CA LEU A 24 0.83 0.94 -1.63
C LEU A 24 2.11 0.77 -2.44
N LEU A 25 2.17 1.35 -3.64
CA LEU A 25 3.29 1.21 -4.55
C LEU A 25 4.50 2.05 -4.10
N VAL A 26 4.27 3.25 -3.61
CA VAL A 26 5.33 4.08 -3.01
C VAL A 26 5.92 3.39 -1.79
N ASP A 27 5.07 2.84 -0.90
CA ASP A 27 5.53 2.12 0.30
C ASP A 27 6.48 0.96 -0.05
N THR A 28 6.19 0.19 -1.11
CA THR A 28 7.06 -0.92 -1.52
C THR A 28 8.42 -0.47 -2.04
N THR A 29 8.48 0.68 -2.71
CA THR A 29 9.70 1.18 -3.35
C THR A 29 10.53 2.07 -2.42
N ILE A 30 9.87 2.85 -1.56
CA ILE A 30 10.51 3.79 -0.63
C ILE A 30 11.34 3.07 0.44
N VAL A 31 10.84 1.94 0.97
CA VAL A 31 11.53 1.15 2.01
C VAL A 31 12.85 0.57 1.52
N SER A 32 12.96 0.23 0.23
CA SER A 32 14.20 -0.31 -0.32
C SER A 32 15.37 0.70 -0.23
N VAL A 33 15.09 1.98 -0.36
CA VAL A 33 16.06 3.07 -0.20
C VAL A 33 16.42 3.29 1.26
N ALA A 34 15.48 3.09 2.18
CA ALA A 34 15.68 3.27 3.61
C ALA A 34 16.45 2.11 4.30
N ASN A 35 16.62 0.96 3.66
CA ASN A 35 17.26 -0.21 4.26
C ASN A 35 18.63 0.08 4.92
N PRO A 36 19.57 0.84 4.33
CA PRO A 36 20.84 1.17 4.99
C PRO A 36 20.66 1.99 6.26
N ALA A 37 19.73 2.96 6.25
CA ALA A 37 19.44 3.80 7.40
C ALA A 37 18.73 3.00 8.53
N ILE A 38 17.78 2.15 8.18
CA ILE A 38 17.10 1.22 9.10
C ILE A 38 18.14 0.32 9.77
N LYS A 39 19.08 -0.24 8.98
CA LYS A 39 20.16 -1.08 9.51
C LYS A 39 21.03 -0.32 10.51
N ALA A 40 21.48 0.86 10.15
CA ALA A 40 22.32 1.67 11.03
C ALA A 40 21.63 2.02 12.36
N ALA A 41 20.31 2.22 12.31
CA ALA A 41 19.52 2.61 13.48
C ALA A 41 19.10 1.42 14.36
N LEU A 42 18.62 0.33 13.77
CA LEU A 42 17.96 -0.77 14.50
C LEU A 42 18.80 -2.06 14.61
N ASP A 43 19.85 -2.21 13.80
CA ASP A 43 20.73 -3.40 13.83
C ASP A 43 22.21 -3.03 13.59
N PRO A 44 22.80 -2.11 14.39
CA PRO A 44 24.16 -1.61 14.17
C PRO A 44 25.25 -2.67 14.42
N ASN A 45 24.96 -3.72 15.19
CA ASN A 45 25.95 -4.69 15.66
C ASN A 45 26.19 -5.87 14.70
N THR A 46 25.41 -5.97 13.62
CA THR A 46 25.60 -7.03 12.62
C THR A 46 26.23 -6.44 11.36
N ASN A 47 27.19 -7.17 10.77
CA ASN A 47 27.77 -6.78 9.48
C ASN A 47 26.91 -7.23 8.29
N ASN A 48 25.82 -7.98 8.55
CA ASN A 48 24.92 -8.53 7.54
C ASN A 48 23.68 -7.69 7.33
N LEU A 49 23.27 -7.53 6.07
CA LEU A 49 21.98 -6.93 5.68
C LEU A 49 20.81 -7.94 5.79
N ASP A 50 21.10 -9.20 6.09
CA ASP A 50 20.10 -10.29 6.03
C ASP A 50 18.88 -10.03 6.92
N ASN A 51 19.09 -9.46 8.10
CA ASN A 51 18.01 -9.16 9.03
C ASN A 51 17.10 -8.04 8.49
N VAL A 52 17.67 -7.04 7.82
CA VAL A 52 16.90 -5.90 7.29
C VAL A 52 16.13 -6.27 6.03
N VAL A 53 16.60 -7.24 5.26
CA VAL A 53 15.86 -7.79 4.12
C VAL A 53 14.48 -8.33 4.54
N TRP A 54 14.36 -8.82 5.79
CA TRP A 54 13.08 -9.27 6.33
C TRP A 54 12.03 -8.16 6.45
N VAL A 55 12.41 -6.90 6.55
CA VAL A 55 11.47 -5.76 6.55
C VAL A 55 10.64 -5.73 5.27
N THR A 56 11.29 -5.93 4.12
CA THR A 56 10.60 -6.01 2.82
C THR A 56 9.95 -7.38 2.60
N SER A 57 10.67 -8.47 2.96
CA SER A 57 10.19 -9.84 2.74
C SER A 57 8.92 -10.15 3.53
N ALA A 58 8.82 -9.72 4.79
CA ALA A 58 7.64 -9.91 5.62
C ALA A 58 6.41 -9.23 5.01
N TYR A 59 6.57 -8.01 4.50
CA TYR A 59 5.50 -7.32 3.76
C TYR A 59 5.07 -8.09 2.52
N LEU A 60 6.02 -8.49 1.67
CA LEU A 60 5.70 -9.18 0.41
C LEU A 60 5.05 -10.54 0.64
N LEU A 61 5.51 -11.32 1.63
CA LEU A 61 4.91 -12.60 1.97
C LEU A 61 3.49 -12.44 2.52
N SER A 62 3.30 -11.51 3.46
CA SER A 62 1.99 -11.23 4.03
C SER A 62 1.04 -10.51 3.08
N TYR A 63 1.55 -9.89 2.02
CA TYR A 63 0.77 -9.40 0.91
C TYR A 63 0.34 -10.52 -0.05
N ALA A 64 1.28 -11.37 -0.47
CA ALA A 64 1.03 -12.39 -1.49
C ALA A 64 0.08 -13.51 -1.03
N VAL A 65 0.24 -13.99 0.21
CA VAL A 65 -0.54 -15.13 0.73
C VAL A 65 -2.03 -14.81 0.86
N PRO A 66 -2.46 -13.68 1.46
CA PRO A 66 -3.89 -13.37 1.60
C PRO A 66 -4.54 -12.84 0.31
N LEU A 67 -3.77 -12.48 -0.71
CA LEU A 67 -4.28 -11.82 -1.92
C LEU A 67 -5.41 -12.60 -2.60
N LEU A 68 -5.28 -13.94 -2.67
CA LEU A 68 -6.31 -14.82 -3.25
C LEU A 68 -7.59 -14.85 -2.40
N VAL A 69 -7.43 -14.86 -1.08
CA VAL A 69 -8.56 -14.87 -0.14
C VAL A 69 -9.23 -13.50 -0.10
N ALA A 70 -8.45 -12.43 -0.21
CA ALA A 70 -8.96 -11.06 -0.22
C ALA A 70 -9.98 -10.80 -1.33
N GLY A 71 -9.79 -11.38 -2.52
CA GLY A 71 -10.78 -11.31 -3.60
C GLY A 71 -12.12 -11.89 -3.17
N ARG A 72 -12.13 -13.09 -2.58
CA ARG A 72 -13.36 -13.76 -2.09
C ARG A 72 -14.04 -13.00 -0.94
N LEU A 73 -13.25 -12.38 -0.06
CA LEU A 73 -13.79 -11.52 1.00
C LEU A 73 -14.55 -10.32 0.42
N GLY A 74 -14.06 -9.75 -0.68
CA GLY A 74 -14.76 -8.68 -1.39
C GLY A 74 -16.10 -9.11 -1.97
N ASP A 75 -16.20 -10.35 -2.46
CA ASP A 75 -17.46 -10.89 -2.96
C ASP A 75 -18.46 -11.16 -1.83
N ALA A 76 -17.98 -11.64 -0.68
CA ALA A 76 -18.82 -11.99 0.48
C ALA A 76 -19.30 -10.76 1.27
N PHE A 77 -18.40 -9.81 1.54
CA PHE A 77 -18.66 -8.66 2.44
C PHE A 77 -18.82 -7.32 1.71
N GLY A 78 -18.61 -7.32 0.41
CA GLY A 78 -18.63 -6.14 -0.45
C GLY A 78 -17.28 -5.46 -0.55
N PRO A 79 -16.85 -5.07 -1.78
CA PRO A 79 -15.50 -4.58 -2.04
C PRO A 79 -15.18 -3.28 -1.31
N LYS A 80 -16.16 -2.38 -1.13
CA LYS A 80 -15.94 -1.12 -0.41
C LYS A 80 -15.57 -1.34 1.06
N ARG A 81 -16.26 -2.26 1.75
CA ARG A 81 -15.98 -2.54 3.17
C ARG A 81 -14.61 -3.17 3.34
N VAL A 82 -14.28 -4.16 2.50
CA VAL A 82 -12.98 -4.84 2.55
C VAL A 82 -11.85 -3.88 2.21
N TYR A 83 -12.03 -3.00 1.22
CA TYR A 83 -11.07 -1.95 0.88
C TYR A 83 -10.80 -1.00 2.06
N LEU A 84 -11.86 -0.48 2.70
CA LEU A 84 -11.73 0.43 3.84
C LEU A 84 -11.10 -0.24 5.06
N THR A 85 -11.41 -1.50 5.31
CA THR A 85 -10.74 -2.29 6.36
C THR A 85 -9.25 -2.46 6.04
N GLY A 86 -8.92 -2.81 4.79
CA GLY A 86 -7.53 -2.91 4.34
C GLY A 86 -6.78 -1.59 4.49
N LEU A 87 -7.39 -0.47 4.10
CA LEU A 87 -6.82 0.86 4.25
C LEU A 87 -6.56 1.20 5.72
N ALA A 88 -7.51 0.94 6.61
CA ALA A 88 -7.33 1.18 8.04
C ALA A 88 -6.19 0.33 8.62
N VAL A 89 -6.13 -0.97 8.29
CA VAL A 89 -5.05 -1.87 8.71
C VAL A 89 -3.71 -1.39 8.18
N PHE A 90 -3.64 -1.04 6.90
CA PHE A 90 -2.42 -0.53 6.26
C PHE A 90 -1.90 0.74 6.94
N THR A 91 -2.78 1.73 7.14
CA THR A 91 -2.41 3.01 7.74
C THR A 91 -1.97 2.87 9.20
N LEU A 92 -2.70 2.09 10.00
CA LEU A 92 -2.33 1.84 11.40
C LEU A 92 -1.02 1.07 11.52
N ALA A 93 -0.79 0.09 10.65
CA ALA A 93 0.47 -0.65 10.60
C ALA A 93 1.62 0.24 10.13
N SER A 94 1.40 1.16 9.17
CA SER A 94 2.39 2.16 8.75
C SER A 94 2.80 3.06 9.90
N LEU A 95 1.84 3.57 10.67
CA LEU A 95 2.14 4.32 11.91
C LEU A 95 2.96 3.47 12.89
N GLY A 96 2.62 2.19 13.06
CA GLY A 96 3.39 1.26 13.88
C GLY A 96 4.81 1.02 13.37
N CYS A 97 5.02 1.00 12.03
CA CYS A 97 6.36 0.94 11.44
C CYS A 97 7.19 2.18 11.80
N GLY A 98 6.64 3.38 11.62
CA GLY A 98 7.33 4.64 11.93
C GLY A 98 7.61 4.83 13.43
N LEU A 99 6.87 4.17 14.30
CA LEU A 99 7.08 4.19 15.75
C LEU A 99 7.90 3.00 16.26
N SER A 100 8.46 2.17 15.37
CA SER A 100 9.19 0.98 15.76
C SER A 100 10.54 1.31 16.39
N THR A 101 10.80 0.74 17.57
CA THR A 101 12.04 0.90 18.32
C THR A 101 13.00 -0.29 18.20
N SER A 102 12.58 -1.32 17.48
CA SER A 102 13.39 -2.52 17.21
C SER A 102 13.09 -3.08 15.84
N LEU A 103 14.07 -3.77 15.25
CA LEU A 103 13.93 -4.42 13.94
C LEU A 103 12.81 -5.48 13.95
N GLY A 104 12.67 -6.25 15.05
CA GLY A 104 11.60 -7.25 15.18
C GLY A 104 10.20 -6.63 15.19
N MET A 105 10.03 -5.49 15.86
CA MET A 105 8.76 -4.73 15.84
C MET A 105 8.46 -4.21 14.43
N LEU A 106 9.46 -3.66 13.75
CA LEU A 106 9.31 -3.17 12.38
C LEU A 106 8.88 -4.31 11.43
N ILE A 107 9.53 -5.46 11.49
CA ILE A 107 9.19 -6.63 10.68
C ILE A 107 7.74 -7.09 10.95
N ALA A 108 7.33 -7.15 12.22
CA ALA A 108 5.95 -7.53 12.59
C ALA A 108 4.92 -6.53 12.04
N MET A 109 5.17 -5.22 12.18
CA MET A 109 4.28 -4.20 11.63
C MET A 109 4.23 -4.24 10.10
N ARG A 110 5.35 -4.52 9.42
CA ARG A 110 5.40 -4.73 7.97
C ARG A 110 4.55 -5.94 7.54
N ALA A 111 4.56 -7.02 8.31
CA ALA A 111 3.68 -8.16 8.03
C ALA A 111 2.19 -7.77 8.14
N VAL A 112 1.80 -7.01 9.16
CA VAL A 112 0.42 -6.50 9.31
C VAL A 112 0.06 -5.55 8.16
N GLN A 113 0.98 -4.67 7.77
CA GLN A 113 0.80 -3.72 6.67
C GLN A 113 0.59 -4.45 5.32
N GLY A 114 1.33 -5.54 5.06
CA GLY A 114 1.15 -6.38 3.88
C GLY A 114 -0.25 -7.01 3.80
N ILE A 115 -0.82 -7.45 4.92
CA ILE A 115 -2.22 -7.93 4.97
C ILE A 115 -3.19 -6.82 4.57
N GLY A 116 -3.00 -5.61 5.09
CA GLY A 116 -3.80 -4.43 4.71
C GLY A 116 -3.75 -4.17 3.20
N ALA A 117 -2.56 -4.19 2.62
CA ALA A 117 -2.35 -4.01 1.18
C ALA A 117 -3.03 -5.11 0.35
N ALA A 118 -2.94 -6.37 0.80
CA ALA A 118 -3.60 -7.51 0.14
C ALA A 118 -5.13 -7.36 0.10
N LEU A 119 -5.73 -6.83 1.15
CA LEU A 119 -7.17 -6.55 1.19
C LEU A 119 -7.57 -5.43 0.21
N MET A 120 -6.73 -4.42 0.00
CA MET A 120 -7.04 -3.27 -0.86
C MET A 120 -6.94 -3.59 -2.35
N THR A 121 -5.94 -4.33 -2.77
CA THR A 121 -5.56 -4.47 -4.18
C THR A 121 -6.66 -5.05 -5.06
N PRO A 122 -7.26 -6.24 -4.79
CA PRO A 122 -8.33 -6.78 -5.63
C PRO A 122 -9.61 -5.95 -5.55
N GLN A 123 -9.84 -5.27 -4.42
CA GLN A 123 -11.02 -4.43 -4.25
C GLN A 123 -10.97 -3.16 -5.09
N SER A 124 -9.79 -2.60 -5.31
CA SER A 124 -9.61 -1.45 -6.21
C SER A 124 -10.13 -1.77 -7.61
N MET A 125 -9.71 -2.91 -8.18
CA MET A 125 -10.17 -3.40 -9.48
C MET A 125 -11.69 -3.64 -9.49
N ALA A 126 -12.22 -4.33 -8.45
CA ALA A 126 -13.64 -4.63 -8.32
C ALA A 126 -14.48 -3.35 -8.22
N LEU A 127 -14.00 -2.33 -7.50
CA LEU A 127 -14.68 -1.04 -7.36
C LEU A 127 -14.67 -0.27 -8.68
N ILE A 128 -13.56 -0.23 -9.42
CA ILE A 128 -13.49 0.41 -10.74
C ILE A 128 -14.50 -0.23 -11.70
N THR A 129 -14.53 -1.56 -11.77
CA THR A 129 -15.44 -2.28 -12.68
C THR A 129 -16.90 -2.14 -12.32
N ARG A 130 -17.24 -1.95 -11.04
CA ARG A 130 -18.63 -1.71 -10.57
C ARG A 130 -19.07 -0.25 -10.72
N THR A 131 -18.13 0.70 -10.69
CA THR A 131 -18.43 2.14 -10.69
C THR A 131 -18.48 2.72 -12.11
N PHE A 132 -17.64 2.18 -13.02
CA PHE A 132 -17.55 2.69 -14.38
C PHE A 132 -18.35 1.86 -15.38
N PRO A 133 -19.08 2.50 -16.32
CA PRO A 133 -19.72 1.80 -17.42
C PRO A 133 -18.67 1.19 -18.37
N PRO A 134 -19.03 0.14 -19.16
CA PRO A 134 -18.08 -0.63 -19.97
C PRO A 134 -17.22 0.21 -20.92
N ASP A 135 -17.80 1.28 -21.52
CA ASP A 135 -17.13 2.18 -22.46
C ASP A 135 -16.03 3.04 -21.79
N ARG A 136 -16.08 3.26 -20.47
CA ARG A 136 -15.12 4.09 -19.72
C ARG A 136 -14.17 3.29 -18.83
N ARG A 137 -14.39 1.99 -18.68
CA ARG A 137 -13.52 1.12 -17.84
C ARG A 137 -12.08 1.11 -18.32
N GLY A 138 -11.86 1.09 -19.64
CA GLY A 138 -10.52 1.10 -20.23
C GLY A 138 -9.71 2.33 -19.82
N ALA A 139 -10.32 3.51 -19.87
CA ALA A 139 -9.67 4.76 -19.44
C ALA A 139 -9.38 4.76 -17.93
N ALA A 140 -10.33 4.31 -17.10
CA ALA A 140 -10.17 4.24 -15.65
C ALA A 140 -9.06 3.26 -15.24
N MET A 141 -9.00 2.08 -15.89
CA MET A 141 -7.96 1.08 -15.65
C MET A 141 -6.60 1.53 -16.18
N GLY A 142 -6.56 2.23 -17.32
CA GLY A 142 -5.34 2.82 -17.86
C GLY A 142 -4.74 3.85 -16.92
N LEU A 143 -5.56 4.72 -16.34
CA LEU A 143 -5.13 5.72 -15.36
C LEU A 143 -4.66 5.07 -14.05
N TRP A 144 -5.40 4.05 -13.57
CA TRP A 144 -5.00 3.26 -12.40
C TRP A 144 -3.65 2.54 -12.65
N GLY A 145 -3.46 1.92 -13.83
CA GLY A 145 -2.21 1.26 -14.20
C GLY A 145 -1.03 2.24 -14.36
N ALA A 146 -1.27 3.43 -14.93
CA ALA A 146 -0.23 4.47 -15.07
C ALA A 146 0.32 4.93 -13.71
N THR A 147 -0.49 4.82 -12.64
CA THR A 147 -0.08 5.12 -11.26
C THR A 147 1.14 4.29 -10.84
N ALA A 148 1.25 3.04 -11.31
CA ALA A 148 2.39 2.18 -11.00
C ALA A 148 3.70 2.74 -11.55
N GLY A 149 3.70 3.25 -12.77
CA GLY A 149 4.89 3.89 -13.36
C GLY A 149 5.33 5.13 -12.58
N VAL A 150 4.38 5.99 -12.20
CA VAL A 150 4.67 7.19 -11.41
C VAL A 150 5.18 6.83 -10.01
N ALA A 151 4.55 5.89 -9.32
CA ALA A 151 4.97 5.47 -7.98
C ALA A 151 6.37 4.87 -7.96
N THR A 152 6.75 4.11 -9.00
CA THR A 152 8.10 3.52 -9.13
C THR A 152 9.20 4.60 -9.22
N LEU A 153 8.90 5.75 -9.81
CA LEU A 153 9.83 6.87 -9.90
C LEU A 153 9.82 7.73 -8.64
N VAL A 154 8.62 7.99 -8.10
CA VAL A 154 8.43 8.87 -6.94
C VAL A 154 8.98 8.22 -5.66
N GLY A 155 8.77 6.91 -5.46
CA GLY A 155 9.16 6.22 -4.23
C GLY A 155 10.63 6.39 -3.88
N PRO A 156 11.59 6.02 -4.75
CA PRO A 156 13.03 6.18 -4.46
C PRO A 156 13.45 7.63 -4.25
N VAL A 157 12.91 8.57 -5.03
CA VAL A 157 13.25 10.00 -4.90
C VAL A 157 12.73 10.57 -3.59
N ALA A 158 11.44 10.33 -3.29
CA ALA A 158 10.84 10.78 -2.03
C ALA A 158 11.52 10.10 -0.83
N GLY A 159 11.83 8.81 -0.95
CA GLY A 159 12.52 8.05 0.09
C GLY A 159 13.89 8.59 0.42
N GLY A 160 14.71 8.89 -0.60
CA GLY A 160 16.02 9.51 -0.39
C GLY A 160 15.91 10.84 0.35
N VAL A 161 15.05 11.75 -0.13
CA VAL A 161 14.84 13.05 0.49
C VAL A 161 14.33 12.96 1.93
N LEU A 162 13.35 12.08 2.18
CA LEU A 162 12.75 11.92 3.52
C LEU A 162 13.75 11.30 4.51
N VAL A 163 14.49 10.27 4.10
CA VAL A 163 15.50 9.63 4.95
C VAL A 163 16.61 10.60 5.31
N ASP A 164 17.10 11.39 4.33
CA ASP A 164 18.18 12.35 4.55
C ASP A 164 17.74 13.53 5.43
N ALA A 165 16.50 14.00 5.29
CA ALA A 165 16.01 15.19 6.01
C ALA A 165 15.42 14.88 7.38
N PHE A 166 14.73 13.75 7.55
CA PHE A 166 13.91 13.47 8.74
C PHE A 166 14.15 12.09 9.37
N GLY A 167 15.07 11.29 8.80
CA GLY A 167 15.31 9.92 9.25
C GLY A 167 14.41 8.88 8.57
N TRP A 168 14.76 7.60 8.77
CA TRP A 168 14.10 6.48 8.10
C TRP A 168 12.62 6.31 8.52
N GLU A 169 12.25 6.72 9.74
CA GLU A 169 10.88 6.64 10.26
C GLU A 169 9.90 7.44 9.42
N SER A 170 10.37 8.55 8.85
CA SER A 170 9.54 9.50 8.08
C SER A 170 8.88 8.89 6.86
N ILE A 171 9.49 7.85 6.25
CA ILE A 171 8.92 7.18 5.07
C ILE A 171 7.59 6.47 5.35
N PHE A 172 7.31 6.14 6.61
CA PHE A 172 6.08 5.46 7.02
C PHE A 172 4.93 6.43 7.38
N PHE A 173 5.21 7.72 7.44
CA PHE A 173 4.21 8.75 7.73
C PHE A 173 3.69 9.46 6.46
N VAL A 174 4.15 9.07 5.29
CA VAL A 174 3.75 9.55 3.96
C VAL A 174 2.83 8.54 3.25
#